data_2ad624459e82f824b233312b0749e323
#
_entry.id   2ad624459e82f824b233312b0749e323
#
_cell.length_a   1.000
_cell.length_b   1.000
_cell.length_c   1.000
_cell.angle_alpha   90.00
_cell.angle_beta   90.00
_cell.angle_gamma   90.00
#
_symmetry.space_group_name_H-M   'P 1'
#
loop_
_entity.id
_entity.type
_entity.pdbx_description
1 polymer ?
#
loop_
_entity_poly.entity_id
_entity_poly.type
_entity_poly.pdbx_seq_one_letter_code
_entity_poly.pdbx_strand_id
1 'polypeptide(L)'
;SLVAHVVDGSLDGHAISGMAGVSNIGTERNWCGHPFGAANWYAFGRLAWDHRLSSEQIADEWLRMTFSNDDRFVERATSMMIASREAVVDYMTPLGLHHIMARSHHYGPGPWVGLSQTDGRADWTSLYYHRADERGIGFDRTATGSNAVSQYCPPFRDLVASVETCPDELLLWFHHVPWQHVMKSGRTLWDELCSRYNRGVESVRAMQRTWDDLSEYVDPARAEHVRALLRIQEKEARWWRDACLLYFQRFSRLPI
;
A
#
# COMPACT_ATOMS: atom_id res chain seq x y z
N SER A 1 -3.85 20.52 0.76
CA SER A 1 -4.73 20.53 -0.44
C SER A 1 -5.15 19.11 -0.78
N LEU A 2 -6.38 18.96 -1.24
CA LEU A 2 -6.87 17.68 -1.74
C LEU A 2 -6.42 17.49 -3.20
N VAL A 3 -6.22 16.24 -3.63
CA VAL A 3 -5.94 15.92 -5.04
C VAL A 3 -7.04 16.48 -5.96
N ALA A 4 -8.28 16.50 -5.49
CA ALA A 4 -9.40 17.13 -6.20
C ALA A 4 -9.10 18.58 -6.62
N HIS A 5 -8.49 19.39 -5.75
CA HIS A 5 -8.16 20.79 -6.05
C HIS A 5 -7.03 20.92 -7.09
N VAL A 6 -6.18 19.90 -7.22
CA VAL A 6 -5.19 19.83 -8.31
C VAL A 6 -5.88 19.52 -9.62
N VAL A 7 -6.79 18.53 -9.60
CA VAL A 7 -7.49 18.02 -10.80
C VAL A 7 -8.45 19.05 -11.38
N ASP A 8 -9.16 19.80 -10.53
CA ASP A 8 -10.11 20.84 -10.98
C ASP A 8 -9.47 22.22 -11.20
N GLY A 9 -8.16 22.34 -10.94
CA GLY A 9 -7.39 23.59 -11.12
C GLY A 9 -7.61 24.63 -10.02
N SER A 10 -8.46 24.37 -9.02
CA SER A 10 -8.80 25.37 -7.98
C SER A 10 -7.64 25.67 -7.02
N LEU A 11 -6.65 24.74 -6.88
CA LEU A 11 -5.49 24.95 -6.02
C LEU A 11 -4.70 26.21 -6.41
N ASP A 12 -4.46 26.39 -7.71
CA ASP A 12 -3.64 27.48 -8.24
C ASP A 12 -4.42 28.40 -9.18
N GLY A 13 -5.75 28.27 -9.25
CA GLY A 13 -6.64 29.13 -10.03
C GLY A 13 -6.54 28.89 -11.54
N HIS A 14 -6.21 27.69 -11.99
CA HIS A 14 -6.15 27.33 -13.40
C HIS A 14 -7.56 27.23 -14.01
N ALA A 15 -7.76 27.89 -15.15
CA ALA A 15 -9.02 27.85 -15.89
C ALA A 15 -9.26 26.50 -16.60
N ILE A 16 -8.19 25.79 -16.94
CA ILE A 16 -8.22 24.50 -17.62
C ILE A 16 -7.25 23.56 -16.89
N SER A 17 -7.74 22.40 -16.51
CA SER A 17 -6.92 21.32 -15.97
C SER A 17 -7.42 19.98 -16.48
N GLY A 18 -6.65 18.92 -16.31
CA GLY A 18 -7.04 17.59 -16.73
C GLY A 18 -6.09 16.51 -16.25
N MET A 19 -6.54 15.27 -16.31
CA MET A 19 -5.76 14.08 -16.03
C MET A 19 -5.67 13.19 -17.25
N ALA A 20 -4.48 12.66 -17.52
CA ALA A 20 -4.27 11.67 -18.57
C ALA A 20 -3.54 10.46 -18.00
N GLY A 21 -3.95 9.27 -18.42
CA GLY A 21 -3.32 8.00 -18.07
C GLY A 21 -2.91 7.25 -19.34
N VAL A 22 -1.78 6.56 -19.25
CA VAL A 22 -1.25 5.73 -20.34
C VAL A 22 -0.97 4.32 -19.83
N SER A 23 -1.36 3.31 -20.61
CA SER A 23 -1.08 1.92 -20.32
C SER A 23 -0.73 1.14 -21.57
N ASN A 24 0.13 0.15 -21.44
CA ASN A 24 0.40 -0.85 -22.46
C ASN A 24 -0.64 -1.96 -22.38
N ILE A 25 -1.64 -1.93 -23.23
CA ILE A 25 -2.76 -2.87 -23.17
C ILE A 25 -2.55 -4.17 -23.98
N GLY A 26 -1.56 -4.21 -24.89
CA GLY A 26 -1.35 -5.37 -25.74
C GLY A 26 -2.58 -5.73 -26.58
N THR A 27 -2.79 -7.02 -26.81
CA THR A 27 -3.91 -7.55 -27.61
C THR A 27 -4.93 -8.34 -26.77
N GLU A 28 -4.70 -8.47 -25.48
CA GLU A 28 -5.55 -9.23 -24.57
C GLU A 28 -6.79 -8.44 -24.16
N ARG A 29 -7.95 -9.14 -24.06
CA ARG A 29 -9.19 -8.51 -23.56
C ARG A 29 -9.09 -8.12 -22.09
N ASN A 30 -8.39 -8.94 -21.29
CA ASN A 30 -8.11 -8.67 -19.89
C ASN A 30 -6.65 -8.21 -19.72
N TRP A 31 -6.31 -7.09 -20.32
CA TRP A 31 -4.96 -6.52 -20.34
C TRP A 31 -4.40 -6.16 -18.96
N CYS A 32 -5.25 -6.07 -17.91
CA CYS A 32 -4.81 -5.84 -16.54
C CYS A 32 -4.33 -7.11 -15.83
N GLY A 33 -4.42 -8.29 -16.46
CA GLY A 33 -3.97 -9.56 -15.91
C GLY A 33 -4.98 -10.26 -14.99
N HIS A 34 -5.92 -9.51 -14.39
CA HIS A 34 -6.98 -10.06 -13.55
C HIS A 34 -8.22 -9.14 -13.52
N PRO A 35 -9.41 -9.67 -13.17
CA PRO A 35 -10.66 -8.89 -13.24
C PRO A 35 -10.61 -7.57 -12.46
N PHE A 36 -10.13 -7.59 -11.21
CA PHE A 36 -10.04 -6.38 -10.38
C PHE A 36 -9.00 -5.36 -10.85
N GLY A 37 -8.03 -5.74 -11.69
CA GLY A 37 -7.06 -4.80 -12.25
C GLY A 37 -7.72 -3.69 -13.08
N ALA A 38 -8.81 -4.02 -13.76
CA ALA A 38 -9.58 -3.05 -14.55
C ALA A 38 -10.30 -1.99 -13.68
N ALA A 39 -10.60 -2.30 -12.42
CA ALA A 39 -11.26 -1.36 -11.51
C ALA A 39 -10.48 -0.07 -11.31
N ASN A 40 -9.14 -0.15 -11.23
CA ASN A 40 -8.28 1.02 -11.08
C ASN A 40 -8.35 1.95 -12.29
N TRP A 41 -8.41 1.39 -13.50
CA TRP A 41 -8.56 2.18 -14.73
C TRP A 41 -9.95 2.77 -14.86
N TYR A 42 -10.97 2.03 -14.46
CA TYR A 42 -12.32 2.55 -14.37
C TYR A 42 -12.39 3.74 -13.40
N ALA A 43 -11.84 3.57 -12.20
CA ALA A 43 -11.79 4.63 -11.20
C ALA A 43 -11.02 5.87 -11.70
N PHE A 44 -9.87 5.67 -12.37
CA PHE A 44 -9.13 6.77 -12.99
C PHE A 44 -9.99 7.55 -13.99
N GLY A 45 -10.67 6.87 -14.91
CA GLY A 45 -11.54 7.50 -15.90
C GLY A 45 -12.73 8.22 -15.28
N ARG A 46 -13.35 7.63 -14.26
CA ARG A 46 -14.47 8.25 -13.52
C ARG A 46 -14.03 9.53 -12.80
N LEU A 47 -12.89 9.50 -12.10
CA LEU A 47 -12.35 10.66 -11.39
C LEU A 47 -11.80 11.75 -12.32
N ALA A 48 -11.27 11.38 -13.49
CA ALA A 48 -10.88 12.35 -14.52
C ALA A 48 -12.08 13.11 -15.09
N TRP A 49 -13.26 12.49 -15.08
CA TRP A 49 -14.52 13.09 -15.51
C TRP A 49 -15.27 13.83 -14.40
N ASP A 50 -15.43 13.19 -13.25
CA ASP A 50 -16.04 13.78 -12.04
C ASP A 50 -15.23 13.42 -10.80
N HIS A 51 -14.33 14.32 -10.42
CA HIS A 51 -13.42 14.17 -9.27
C HIS A 51 -14.14 14.20 -7.90
N ARG A 52 -15.46 14.43 -7.86
CA ARG A 52 -16.26 14.47 -6.63
C ARG A 52 -16.82 13.09 -6.24
N LEU A 53 -16.70 12.10 -7.11
CA LEU A 53 -17.16 10.73 -6.81
C LEU A 53 -16.34 10.13 -5.67
N SER A 54 -17.00 9.39 -4.80
CA SER A 54 -16.32 8.61 -3.76
C SER A 54 -15.82 7.27 -4.31
N SER A 55 -14.86 6.69 -3.62
CA SER A 55 -14.33 5.35 -3.96
C SER A 55 -15.43 4.28 -3.90
N GLU A 56 -16.35 4.39 -2.95
CA GLU A 56 -17.47 3.48 -2.76
C GLU A 56 -18.45 3.57 -3.93
N GLN A 57 -18.80 4.79 -4.39
CA GLN A 57 -19.66 4.98 -5.56
C GLN A 57 -19.04 4.36 -6.82
N ILE A 58 -17.75 4.59 -7.04
CA ILE A 58 -17.04 4.04 -8.20
C ILE A 58 -16.95 2.51 -8.12
N ALA A 59 -16.71 1.96 -6.94
CA ALA A 59 -16.65 0.51 -6.74
C ALA A 59 -18.03 -0.14 -6.98
N ASP A 60 -19.11 0.44 -6.45
CA ASP A 60 -20.48 -0.02 -6.70
C ASP A 60 -20.79 -0.05 -8.21
N GLU A 61 -20.57 1.07 -8.91
CA GLU A 61 -20.78 1.14 -10.37
C GLU A 61 -19.99 0.05 -11.11
N TRP A 62 -18.71 -0.10 -10.79
CA TRP A 62 -17.85 -1.05 -11.47
C TRP A 62 -18.22 -2.51 -11.20
N LEU A 63 -18.60 -2.84 -9.96
CA LEU A 63 -19.01 -4.18 -9.57
C LEU A 63 -20.32 -4.60 -10.27
N ARG A 64 -21.29 -3.68 -10.36
CA ARG A 64 -22.55 -3.92 -11.07
C ARG A 64 -22.35 -4.18 -12.55
N MET A 65 -21.46 -3.43 -13.19
CA MET A 65 -21.15 -3.64 -14.62
C MET A 65 -20.32 -4.89 -14.88
N THR A 66 -19.53 -5.34 -13.90
CA THR A 66 -18.53 -6.40 -14.13
C THR A 66 -19.00 -7.76 -13.66
N PHE A 67 -19.65 -7.85 -12.51
CA PHE A 67 -19.96 -9.13 -11.86
C PHE A 67 -21.46 -9.35 -11.65
N SER A 68 -22.13 -8.55 -10.83
CA SER A 68 -23.50 -8.79 -10.41
C SER A 68 -24.22 -7.51 -9.99
N ASN A 69 -25.53 -7.47 -10.25
CA ASN A 69 -26.42 -6.40 -9.76
C ASN A 69 -27.09 -6.74 -8.41
N ASP A 70 -26.77 -7.87 -7.81
CA ASP A 70 -27.31 -8.22 -6.49
C ASP A 70 -26.69 -7.32 -5.42
N ASP A 71 -27.55 -6.66 -4.61
CA ASP A 71 -27.09 -5.68 -3.62
C ASP A 71 -26.22 -6.29 -2.52
N ARG A 72 -26.46 -7.54 -2.14
CA ARG A 72 -25.66 -8.24 -1.12
C ARG A 72 -24.24 -8.51 -1.63
N PHE A 73 -24.12 -8.86 -2.93
CA PHE A 73 -22.81 -9.00 -3.59
C PHE A 73 -22.09 -7.66 -3.61
N VAL A 74 -22.75 -6.62 -4.12
CA VAL A 74 -22.14 -5.30 -4.34
C VAL A 74 -21.66 -4.69 -3.02
N GLU A 75 -22.48 -4.70 -1.97
CA GLU A 75 -22.11 -4.16 -0.65
C GLU A 75 -20.86 -4.85 -0.07
N ARG A 76 -20.84 -6.18 -0.07
CA ARG A 76 -19.72 -6.95 0.50
C ARG A 76 -18.45 -6.85 -0.35
N ALA A 77 -18.59 -6.89 -1.67
CA ALA A 77 -17.46 -6.75 -2.59
C ALA A 77 -16.87 -5.34 -2.55
N THR A 78 -17.71 -4.28 -2.46
CA THR A 78 -17.25 -2.90 -2.25
C THR A 78 -16.42 -2.79 -0.98
N SER A 79 -16.93 -3.29 0.15
CA SER A 79 -16.19 -3.28 1.42
C SER A 79 -14.83 -3.98 1.32
N MET A 80 -14.79 -5.14 0.64
CA MET A 80 -13.55 -5.87 0.37
C MET A 80 -12.57 -5.05 -0.48
N MET A 81 -13.05 -4.41 -1.56
CA MET A 81 -12.21 -3.57 -2.43
C MET A 81 -11.62 -2.37 -1.69
N ILE A 82 -12.44 -1.64 -0.93
CA ILE A 82 -11.98 -0.47 -0.18
C ILE A 82 -10.91 -0.85 0.86
N ALA A 83 -11.07 -1.99 1.54
CA ALA A 83 -10.09 -2.48 2.52
C ALA A 83 -8.79 -3.02 1.90
N SER A 84 -8.76 -3.32 0.61
CA SER A 84 -7.65 -4.03 -0.04
C SER A 84 -6.32 -3.28 -0.01
N ARG A 85 -6.35 -1.94 -0.15
CA ARG A 85 -5.15 -1.11 -0.09
C ARG A 85 -4.45 -1.21 1.26
N GLU A 86 -5.20 -1.05 2.35
CA GLU A 86 -4.62 -1.10 3.70
C GLU A 86 -4.08 -2.50 4.01
N ALA A 87 -4.74 -3.55 3.52
CA ALA A 87 -4.24 -4.91 3.66
C ALA A 87 -2.86 -5.07 3.00
N VAL A 88 -2.66 -4.54 1.79
CA VAL A 88 -1.37 -4.57 1.08
C VAL A 88 -0.32 -3.76 1.81
N VAL A 89 -0.64 -2.55 2.26
CA VAL A 89 0.29 -1.71 3.04
C VAL A 89 0.73 -2.46 4.30
N ASP A 90 -0.20 -3.07 5.03
CA ASP A 90 0.10 -3.76 6.27
C ASP A 90 1.05 -4.95 6.09
N TYR A 91 0.87 -5.79 5.05
CA TYR A 91 1.76 -6.94 4.89
C TYR A 91 3.04 -6.64 4.11
N MET A 92 3.13 -5.53 3.38
CA MET A 92 4.33 -5.17 2.61
C MET A 92 5.18 -4.09 3.30
N THR A 93 4.60 -2.92 3.54
CA THR A 93 5.33 -1.70 3.91
C THR A 93 4.61 -0.89 5.00
N PRO A 94 4.31 -1.48 6.16
CA PRO A 94 3.60 -0.78 7.23
C PRO A 94 4.40 0.42 7.76
N LEU A 95 3.69 1.39 8.35
CA LEU A 95 4.25 2.54 9.06
C LEU A 95 5.16 3.45 8.22
N GLY A 96 4.97 3.48 6.91
CA GLY A 96 5.79 4.30 6.02
C GLY A 96 7.10 3.64 5.57
N LEU A 97 7.33 2.37 5.87
CA LEU A 97 8.37 1.60 5.21
C LEU A 97 8.17 1.64 3.70
N HIS A 98 9.25 1.59 2.93
CA HIS A 98 9.20 1.67 1.48
C HIS A 98 10.33 0.85 0.83
N HIS A 99 10.08 0.42 -0.41
CA HIS A 99 11.07 -0.18 -1.31
C HIS A 99 11.86 -1.35 -0.69
N ILE A 100 11.23 -2.14 0.16
CA ILE A 100 11.84 -3.31 0.81
C ILE A 100 11.58 -4.61 0.04
N MET A 101 11.57 -4.50 -1.27
CA MET A 101 11.35 -5.59 -2.21
C MET A 101 12.66 -6.14 -2.78
N ALA A 102 12.61 -7.36 -3.27
CA ALA A 102 13.76 -8.03 -3.87
C ALA A 102 14.28 -7.29 -5.11
N ARG A 103 15.57 -7.48 -5.36
CA ARG A 103 16.25 -6.95 -6.54
C ARG A 103 15.58 -7.39 -7.84
N SER A 104 15.80 -6.62 -8.88
CA SER A 104 15.46 -6.90 -10.27
C SER A 104 13.98 -6.64 -10.58
N HIS A 105 13.12 -7.63 -10.52
CA HIS A 105 11.71 -7.47 -10.93
C HIS A 105 10.81 -6.91 -9.82
N HIS A 106 11.36 -6.50 -8.69
CA HIS A 106 10.59 -6.01 -7.53
C HIS A 106 9.52 -7.03 -7.04
N TYR A 107 9.82 -8.32 -7.18
CA TYR A 107 8.95 -9.40 -6.76
C TYR A 107 9.38 -9.96 -5.41
N GLY A 108 8.45 -9.95 -4.47
CA GLY A 108 8.66 -10.46 -3.12
C GLY A 108 9.51 -9.57 -2.21
N PRO A 109 9.62 -9.94 -0.93
CA PRO A 109 10.38 -9.20 0.06
C PRO A 109 11.88 -9.33 -0.12
N GLY A 110 12.60 -8.26 0.13
CA GLY A 110 14.06 -8.21 0.08
C GLY A 110 14.65 -7.17 1.03
N PRO A 111 14.25 -7.14 2.33
CA PRO A 111 14.72 -6.09 3.25
C PRO A 111 16.24 -6.09 3.46
N TRP A 112 16.94 -7.15 3.04
CA TRP A 112 18.40 -7.30 3.10
C TRP A 112 19.14 -6.77 1.86
N VAL A 113 18.45 -6.33 0.82
CA VAL A 113 19.07 -5.91 -0.45
C VAL A 113 19.93 -4.66 -0.23
N GLY A 114 21.23 -4.81 -0.45
CA GLY A 114 22.24 -3.76 -0.30
C GLY A 114 22.97 -3.44 -1.60
N LEU A 115 23.99 -2.56 -1.53
CA LEU A 115 24.72 -2.02 -2.69
C LEU A 115 25.33 -3.09 -3.60
N SER A 116 25.82 -4.18 -3.05
CA SER A 116 26.41 -5.28 -3.82
C SER A 116 25.44 -5.98 -4.77
N GLN A 117 24.13 -5.85 -4.51
CA GLN A 117 23.08 -6.46 -5.32
C GLN A 117 22.43 -5.47 -6.30
N THR A 118 22.89 -4.22 -6.38
CA THR A 118 22.26 -3.16 -7.18
C THR A 118 23.21 -2.40 -8.07
N ASP A 119 24.35 -2.99 -8.39
CA ASP A 119 25.40 -2.39 -9.23
C ASP A 119 25.80 -0.98 -8.75
N GLY A 120 25.86 -0.80 -7.42
CA GLY A 120 26.21 0.46 -6.77
C GLY A 120 25.09 1.50 -6.67
N ARG A 121 23.88 1.19 -7.12
CA ARG A 121 22.70 2.08 -7.04
C ARG A 121 22.11 2.05 -5.62
N ALA A 122 22.49 3.02 -4.79
CA ALA A 122 21.99 3.12 -3.40
C ALA A 122 20.46 3.29 -3.34
N ASP A 123 19.91 4.08 -4.23
CA ASP A 123 18.48 4.34 -4.36
C ASP A 123 17.65 3.11 -4.78
N TRP A 124 18.32 2.00 -5.15
CA TRP A 124 17.69 0.73 -5.47
C TRP A 124 17.84 -0.32 -4.36
N THR A 125 18.41 0.07 -3.24
CA THR A 125 18.59 -0.82 -2.10
C THR A 125 17.47 -0.67 -1.08
N SER A 126 16.98 -1.80 -0.57
CA SER A 126 16.05 -1.77 0.56
C SER A 126 16.67 -1.13 1.80
N LEU A 127 17.96 -1.38 2.03
CA LEU A 127 18.72 -0.82 3.16
C LEU A 127 18.76 0.72 3.16
N TYR A 128 18.68 1.36 2.00
CA TYR A 128 18.58 2.81 1.91
C TYR A 128 17.29 3.34 2.53
N TYR A 129 16.17 2.67 2.28
CA TYR A 129 14.84 3.18 2.65
C TYR A 129 14.45 2.87 4.10
N HIS A 130 14.84 1.72 4.65
CA HIS A 130 14.43 1.35 6.00
C HIS A 130 15.52 1.49 7.07
N ARG A 131 16.80 1.34 6.73
CA ARG A 131 17.96 1.46 7.63
C ARG A 131 17.77 0.81 9.01
N ALA A 132 17.36 -0.47 9.02
CA ALA A 132 17.23 -1.20 10.27
C ALA A 132 18.62 -1.43 10.90
N ASP A 133 18.77 -1.06 12.17
CA ASP A 133 19.96 -1.28 12.99
C ASP A 133 19.58 -1.60 14.45
N GLU A 134 20.57 -1.79 15.33
CA GLU A 134 20.32 -2.15 16.74
C GLU A 134 19.53 -1.07 17.50
N ARG A 135 19.52 0.17 17.05
CA ARG A 135 18.82 1.29 17.68
C ARG A 135 17.37 1.40 17.21
N GLY A 136 17.07 1.06 15.94
CA GLY A 136 15.73 1.24 15.40
C GLY A 136 15.64 0.93 13.90
N ILE A 137 14.60 1.46 13.29
CA ILE A 137 14.29 1.32 11.86
C ILE A 137 13.72 2.61 11.30
N GLY A 138 13.84 2.79 9.97
CA GLY A 138 13.37 3.96 9.24
C GLY A 138 14.52 4.81 8.73
N PHE A 139 14.22 5.94 8.13
CA PHE A 139 15.21 6.83 7.55
C PHE A 139 15.02 8.26 8.05
N ASP A 140 16.04 8.82 8.71
CA ASP A 140 15.99 10.22 9.15
C ASP A 140 16.08 11.18 7.95
N ARG A 141 14.94 11.76 7.59
CA ARG A 141 14.80 12.79 6.55
C ARG A 141 14.63 14.19 7.12
N THR A 142 14.75 14.36 8.44
CA THR A 142 14.70 15.66 9.11
C THR A 142 16.03 16.40 8.99
N ALA A 143 16.13 17.57 9.62
CA ALA A 143 17.33 18.40 9.62
C ALA A 143 18.56 17.68 10.25
N THR A 144 18.35 16.67 11.08
CA THR A 144 19.43 15.86 11.68
C THR A 144 19.93 14.74 10.77
N GLY A 145 19.20 14.45 9.70
CA GLY A 145 19.55 13.44 8.70
C GLY A 145 19.78 14.03 7.31
N SER A 146 18.99 13.58 6.32
CA SER A 146 19.14 14.04 4.93
C SER A 146 18.54 15.41 4.64
N ASN A 147 17.81 16.00 5.57
CA ASN A 147 17.07 17.26 5.42
C ASN A 147 16.03 17.28 4.28
N ALA A 148 15.58 16.13 3.81
CA ALA A 148 14.60 16.05 2.72
C ALA A 148 13.23 16.63 3.11
N VAL A 149 12.91 16.71 4.40
CA VAL A 149 11.68 17.36 4.91
C VAL A 149 11.61 18.82 4.50
N SER A 150 12.74 19.51 4.36
CA SER A 150 12.78 20.93 3.99
C SER A 150 12.22 21.25 2.59
N GLN A 151 12.10 20.24 1.70
CA GLN A 151 11.54 20.42 0.36
C GLN A 151 10.01 20.58 0.34
N TYR A 152 9.33 20.21 1.43
CA TYR A 152 7.88 20.30 1.51
C TYR A 152 7.43 21.67 2.02
N CYS A 153 6.25 22.12 1.55
CA CYS A 153 5.61 23.33 2.05
C CYS A 153 4.82 23.08 3.34
N PRO A 154 4.67 24.10 4.23
CA PRO A 154 3.69 24.03 5.30
C PRO A 154 2.27 23.86 4.74
N PRO A 155 1.34 23.19 5.46
CA PRO A 155 1.53 22.61 6.81
C PRO A 155 2.13 21.21 6.79
N PHE A 156 2.34 20.58 5.62
CA PHE A 156 2.81 19.18 5.56
C PHE A 156 4.23 19.04 6.11
N ARG A 157 5.12 19.99 5.78
CA ARG A 157 6.49 19.99 6.33
C ARG A 157 6.48 19.94 7.86
N ASP A 158 5.65 20.77 8.47
CA ASP A 158 5.59 20.89 9.93
C ASP A 158 4.96 19.64 10.57
N LEU A 159 4.03 19.00 9.87
CA LEU A 159 3.42 17.74 10.27
C LEU A 159 4.43 16.59 10.36
N VAL A 160 5.37 16.49 9.41
CA VAL A 160 6.35 15.40 9.33
C VAL A 160 7.72 15.77 9.90
N ALA A 161 7.86 16.93 10.52
CA ALA A 161 9.14 17.43 11.03
C ALA A 161 9.60 16.72 12.31
N SER A 162 8.68 16.17 13.11
CA SER A 162 8.99 15.45 14.33
C SER A 162 8.22 14.14 14.46
N VAL A 163 8.75 13.23 15.27
CA VAL A 163 8.12 11.91 15.54
C VAL A 163 6.74 12.10 16.20
N GLU A 164 6.59 13.11 17.05
CA GLU A 164 5.36 13.39 17.80
C GLU A 164 4.21 13.85 16.91
N THR A 165 4.52 14.63 15.87
CA THR A 165 3.51 15.18 14.94
C THR A 165 3.28 14.31 13.73
N CYS A 166 4.27 13.49 13.35
CA CYS A 166 4.20 12.64 12.17
C CYS A 166 3.06 11.60 12.29
N PRO A 167 2.22 11.44 11.25
CA PRO A 167 1.28 10.32 11.19
C PRO A 167 2.03 8.98 11.21
N ASP A 168 1.47 7.98 11.91
CA ASP A 168 2.07 6.65 12.01
C ASP A 168 2.32 6.03 10.63
N GLU A 169 1.42 6.27 9.67
CA GLU A 169 1.49 5.77 8.28
C GLU A 169 2.68 6.33 7.48
N LEU A 170 3.31 7.41 7.96
CA LEU A 170 4.46 8.06 7.32
C LEU A 170 5.72 8.00 8.19
N LEU A 171 5.62 7.46 9.39
CA LEU A 171 6.63 7.61 10.43
C LEU A 171 8.00 7.13 10.00
N LEU A 172 8.11 5.90 9.51
CA LEU A 172 9.39 5.29 9.14
C LEU A 172 9.94 5.79 7.79
N TRP A 173 9.10 6.46 7.01
CA TRP A 173 9.58 7.19 5.84
C TRP A 173 10.37 8.44 6.21
N PHE A 174 9.93 9.17 7.24
CA PHE A 174 10.54 10.44 7.62
C PHE A 174 11.52 10.34 8.79
N HIS A 175 11.41 9.31 9.63
CA HIS A 175 12.20 9.19 10.86
C HIS A 175 12.84 7.82 11.00
N HIS A 176 14.03 7.79 11.61
CA HIS A 176 14.63 6.58 12.16
C HIS A 176 14.19 6.47 13.61
N VAL A 177 13.38 5.46 13.94
CA VAL A 177 12.64 5.37 15.20
C VAL A 177 13.14 4.19 16.03
N PRO A 178 13.41 4.36 17.33
CA PRO A 178 13.84 3.27 18.21
C PRO A 178 12.81 2.15 18.33
N TRP A 179 13.27 0.91 18.43
CA TRP A 179 12.40 -0.27 18.56
C TRP A 179 11.42 -0.21 19.73
N GLN A 180 11.80 0.45 20.84
CA GLN A 180 11.02 0.62 22.05
C GLN A 180 10.18 1.90 22.07
N HIS A 181 10.19 2.69 20.99
CA HIS A 181 9.35 3.88 20.91
C HIS A 181 7.87 3.50 21.05
N VAL A 182 7.17 4.21 21.94
CA VAL A 182 5.74 3.97 22.18
C VAL A 182 4.92 4.70 21.10
N MET A 183 4.23 3.92 20.30
CA MET A 183 3.35 4.40 19.22
C MET A 183 2.04 4.97 19.77
N LYS A 184 1.28 5.68 18.95
CA LYS A 184 -0.06 6.21 19.32
C LYS A 184 -1.03 5.11 19.77
N SER A 185 -0.83 3.88 19.32
CA SER A 185 -1.59 2.71 19.75
C SER A 185 -1.29 2.25 21.19
N GLY A 186 -0.23 2.78 21.82
CA GLY A 186 0.29 2.33 23.11
C GLY A 186 1.23 1.11 23.04
N ARG A 187 1.44 0.52 21.87
CA ARG A 187 2.43 -0.55 21.65
C ARG A 187 3.82 0.04 21.40
N THR A 188 4.86 -0.77 21.61
CA THR A 188 6.19 -0.41 21.11
C THR A 188 6.18 -0.43 19.56
N LEU A 189 7.14 0.25 18.93
CA LEU A 189 7.30 0.19 17.46
C LEU A 189 7.43 -1.25 16.96
N TRP A 190 8.20 -2.08 17.69
CA TRP A 190 8.36 -3.49 17.34
C TRP A 190 7.04 -4.26 17.37
N ASP A 191 6.28 -4.12 18.47
CA ASP A 191 4.99 -4.79 18.61
C ASP A 191 3.96 -4.27 17.59
N GLU A 192 4.01 -2.97 17.27
CA GLU A 192 3.14 -2.39 16.24
C GLU A 192 3.48 -2.95 14.85
N LEU A 193 4.78 -3.07 14.50
CA LEU A 193 5.20 -3.71 13.25
C LEU A 193 4.71 -5.16 13.18
N CYS A 194 4.93 -5.96 14.22
CA CYS A 194 4.43 -7.33 14.28
C CYS A 194 2.91 -7.39 14.10
N SER A 195 2.19 -6.50 14.79
CA SER A 195 0.73 -6.40 14.71
C SER A 195 0.25 -6.05 13.30
N ARG A 196 0.88 -5.05 12.65
CA ARG A 196 0.52 -4.61 11.28
C ARG A 196 0.75 -5.72 10.27
N TYR A 197 1.92 -6.33 10.27
CA TYR A 197 2.21 -7.46 9.37
C TYR A 197 1.23 -8.62 9.53
N ASN A 198 0.90 -9.00 10.78
CA ASN A 198 -0.10 -10.04 11.04
C ASN A 198 -1.50 -9.63 10.57
N ARG A 199 -1.91 -8.38 10.84
CA ARG A 199 -3.20 -7.85 10.38
C ARG A 199 -3.32 -7.91 8.85
N GLY A 200 -2.27 -7.57 8.11
CA GLY A 200 -2.25 -7.67 6.66
C GLY A 200 -2.53 -9.08 6.15
N VAL A 201 -1.88 -10.09 6.75
CA VAL A 201 -2.14 -11.51 6.41
C VAL A 201 -3.59 -11.90 6.71
N GLU A 202 -4.10 -11.55 7.90
CA GLU A 202 -5.49 -11.87 8.28
C GLU A 202 -6.52 -11.15 7.41
N SER A 203 -6.20 -9.93 6.96
CA SER A 203 -7.05 -9.19 6.01
C SER A 203 -7.17 -9.91 4.68
N VAL A 204 -6.07 -10.43 4.13
CA VAL A 204 -6.12 -11.22 2.88
C VAL A 204 -6.91 -12.52 3.08
N ARG A 205 -6.77 -13.19 4.21
CA ARG A 205 -7.59 -14.37 4.55
C ARG A 205 -9.07 -14.02 4.67
N ALA A 206 -9.39 -12.86 5.22
CA ALA A 206 -10.77 -12.38 5.26
C ALA A 206 -11.32 -12.09 3.85
N MET A 207 -10.51 -11.52 2.94
CA MET A 207 -10.90 -11.33 1.54
C MET A 207 -11.19 -12.67 0.85
N GLN A 208 -10.38 -13.72 1.09
CA GLN A 208 -10.65 -15.05 0.54
C GLN A 208 -12.01 -15.58 1.00
N ARG A 209 -12.29 -15.54 2.31
CA ARG A 209 -13.58 -15.99 2.85
C ARG A 209 -14.75 -15.18 2.27
N THR A 210 -14.60 -13.86 2.20
CA THR A 210 -15.61 -12.99 1.60
C THR A 210 -15.87 -13.38 0.14
N TRP A 211 -14.79 -13.59 -0.64
CA TRP A 211 -14.94 -13.98 -2.05
C TRP A 211 -15.56 -15.36 -2.22
N ASP A 212 -15.20 -16.32 -1.38
CA ASP A 212 -15.83 -17.67 -1.40
C ASP A 212 -17.32 -17.59 -1.15
N ASP A 213 -17.76 -16.80 -0.16
CA ASP A 213 -19.18 -16.56 0.12
C ASP A 213 -19.93 -15.85 -1.04
N LEU A 214 -19.20 -15.03 -1.82
CA LEU A 214 -19.77 -14.25 -2.93
C LEU A 214 -19.72 -15.00 -4.27
N SER A 215 -19.07 -16.14 -4.33
CA SER A 215 -18.83 -16.86 -5.60
C SER A 215 -20.11 -17.31 -6.32
N GLU A 216 -21.21 -17.51 -5.60
CA GLU A 216 -22.53 -17.86 -6.18
C GLU A 216 -23.14 -16.77 -7.07
N TYR A 217 -22.72 -15.49 -6.88
CA TYR A 217 -23.20 -14.34 -7.65
C TYR A 217 -22.38 -14.07 -8.93
N VAL A 218 -21.32 -14.83 -9.16
CA VAL A 218 -20.34 -14.59 -10.22
C VAL A 218 -20.24 -15.80 -11.13
N ASP A 219 -19.98 -15.60 -12.42
CA ASP A 219 -19.76 -16.77 -13.29
C ASP A 219 -18.58 -17.61 -12.78
N PRO A 220 -18.67 -18.95 -12.92
CA PRO A 220 -17.71 -19.85 -12.29
C PRO A 220 -16.25 -19.64 -12.73
N ALA A 221 -16.01 -19.23 -13.98
CA ALA A 221 -14.65 -19.05 -14.49
C ALA A 221 -13.98 -17.82 -13.84
N ARG A 222 -14.70 -16.70 -13.74
CA ARG A 222 -14.19 -15.51 -13.05
C ARG A 222 -14.10 -15.71 -11.54
N ALA A 223 -15.04 -16.42 -10.94
CA ALA A 223 -15.02 -16.74 -9.51
C ALA A 223 -13.76 -17.55 -9.16
N GLU A 224 -13.46 -18.61 -9.94
CA GLU A 224 -12.27 -19.42 -9.70
C GLU A 224 -10.96 -18.68 -9.99
N HIS A 225 -10.92 -17.85 -11.04
CA HIS A 225 -9.75 -17.04 -11.35
C HIS A 225 -9.39 -16.12 -10.18
N VAL A 226 -10.35 -15.36 -9.65
CA VAL A 226 -10.13 -14.46 -8.51
C VAL A 226 -9.75 -15.26 -7.25
N ARG A 227 -10.40 -16.40 -7.01
CA ARG A 227 -10.04 -17.30 -5.89
C ARG A 227 -8.59 -17.74 -5.97
N ALA A 228 -8.12 -18.15 -7.15
CA ALA A 228 -6.73 -18.55 -7.36
C ALA A 228 -5.74 -17.41 -7.07
N LEU A 229 -6.05 -16.18 -7.52
CA LEU A 229 -5.23 -15.01 -7.27
C LEU A 229 -5.19 -14.62 -5.78
N LEU A 230 -6.31 -14.70 -5.07
CA LEU A 230 -6.35 -14.44 -3.62
C LEU A 230 -5.55 -15.48 -2.83
N ARG A 231 -5.52 -16.75 -3.26
CA ARG A 231 -4.63 -17.78 -2.67
C ARG A 231 -3.15 -17.44 -2.86
N ILE A 232 -2.78 -16.94 -4.05
CA ILE A 232 -1.42 -16.46 -4.30
C ILE A 232 -1.11 -15.27 -3.40
N GLN A 233 -2.01 -14.31 -3.31
CA GLN A 233 -1.84 -13.12 -2.46
C GLN A 233 -1.68 -13.50 -0.97
N GLU A 234 -2.42 -14.47 -0.46
CA GLU A 234 -2.26 -14.95 0.94
C GLU A 234 -0.87 -15.56 1.18
N LYS A 235 -0.40 -16.39 0.25
CA LYS A 235 0.96 -16.94 0.30
C LYS A 235 2.01 -15.83 0.30
N GLU A 236 1.84 -14.83 -0.58
CA GLU A 236 2.75 -13.69 -0.67
C GLU A 236 2.70 -12.84 0.60
N ALA A 237 1.52 -12.57 1.15
CA ALA A 237 1.37 -11.78 2.39
C ALA A 237 2.11 -12.44 3.56
N ARG A 238 2.02 -13.76 3.71
CA ARG A 238 2.81 -14.51 4.71
C ARG A 238 4.31 -14.41 4.45
N TRP A 239 4.73 -14.59 3.20
CA TRP A 239 6.14 -14.48 2.82
C TRP A 239 6.71 -13.10 3.15
N TRP A 240 5.98 -12.02 2.80
CA TRP A 240 6.38 -10.66 3.14
C TRP A 240 6.52 -10.46 4.65
N ARG A 241 5.49 -10.83 5.43
CA ARG A 241 5.53 -10.77 6.89
C ARG A 241 6.73 -11.49 7.46
N ASP A 242 6.87 -12.77 7.11
CA ASP A 242 7.88 -13.64 7.71
C ASP A 242 9.30 -13.19 7.34
N ALA A 243 9.55 -12.85 6.09
CA ALA A 243 10.84 -12.37 5.63
C ALA A 243 11.23 -11.04 6.28
N CYS A 244 10.30 -10.08 6.37
CA CYS A 244 10.57 -8.78 6.95
C CYS A 244 10.77 -8.88 8.47
N LEU A 245 9.86 -9.54 9.19
CA LEU A 245 9.96 -9.64 10.65
C LEU A 245 11.19 -10.43 11.07
N LEU A 246 11.51 -11.56 10.44
CA LEU A 246 12.71 -12.33 10.77
C LEU A 246 14.00 -11.54 10.45
N TYR A 247 14.00 -10.75 9.40
CA TYR A 247 15.13 -9.89 9.10
C TYR A 247 15.30 -8.78 10.12
N PHE A 248 14.23 -8.05 10.46
CA PHE A 248 14.29 -6.96 11.43
C PHE A 248 14.55 -7.46 12.86
N GLN A 249 14.10 -8.67 13.22
CA GLN A 249 14.38 -9.30 14.51
C GLN A 249 15.87 -9.46 14.78
N ARG A 250 16.70 -9.60 13.75
CA ARG A 250 18.17 -9.66 13.90
C ARG A 250 18.73 -8.40 14.57
N PHE A 251 18.06 -7.28 14.43
CA PHE A 251 18.44 -5.99 14.99
C PHE A 251 17.69 -5.68 16.28
N SER A 252 16.37 -5.85 16.30
CA SER A 252 15.56 -5.58 17.50
C SER A 252 15.88 -6.53 18.64
N ARG A 253 16.19 -7.80 18.33
CA ARG A 253 16.41 -8.90 19.29
C ARG A 253 15.22 -9.15 20.22
N LEU A 254 14.04 -8.72 19.81
CA LEU A 254 12.79 -8.90 20.55
C LEU A 254 12.00 -10.11 19.98
N PRO A 255 11.17 -10.78 20.76
CA PRO A 255 10.30 -11.84 20.26
C PRO A 255 9.28 -11.29 19.25
N ILE A 256 8.88 -12.13 18.28
CA ILE A 256 7.80 -11.86 17.35
C ILE A 256 6.47 -12.30 17.97
#